data_9e9d0176d6790115d60281b0d174f64e
#
_entry.id   9e9d0176d6790115d60281b0d174f64e
#
_cell.length_a   1.000
_cell.length_b   1.000
_cell.length_c   1.000
_cell.angle_alpha   90.00
_cell.angle_beta   90.00
_cell.angle_gamma   90.00
#
_symmetry.space_group_name_H-M   'P 1'
#
loop_
_entity.id
_entity.type
_entity.pdbx_description
1 polymer ?
#
loop_
_entity_poly.entity_id
_entity_poly.type
_entity_poly.pdbx_seq_one_letter_code
_entity_poly.pdbx_strand_id
1 'polypeptide(L)'
;MYKRQLISILIQQNCYFSPLRTGTVDKVLIVCPLTLVVNWKREFRKWLGRNSIGVLAVEGDGRIEVEQFVNSRQYQVLILGYERLRSSVQRLSRAIPAIGLVICDEGHRLKSRDTKTTRCFDILQTRRRILLTGTPIQNDLREFYTMVDFVYPGLFDQYSVFKRVFEDPIMRSRAQHLSLIHI
;
A
#
# COMPACT_ATOMS: atom_id res chain seq x y z
N MET A 1 10.11 -12.75 -1.79
CA MET A 1 11.19 -12.07 -2.52
C MET A 1 10.72 -11.48 -3.85
N TYR A 2 10.04 -12.21 -4.71
CA TYR A 2 9.59 -11.76 -6.05
C TYR A 2 8.61 -10.58 -6.09
N LYS A 3 7.77 -10.36 -5.07
CA LYS A 3 6.75 -9.29 -5.06
C LYS A 3 7.35 -7.89 -5.23
N ARG A 4 8.41 -7.56 -4.48
CA ARG A 4 9.07 -6.25 -4.50
C ARG A 4 9.81 -6.00 -5.81
N GLN A 5 10.39 -7.05 -6.38
CA GLN A 5 11.06 -7.06 -7.67
C GLN A 5 10.10 -6.65 -8.80
N LEU A 6 8.97 -7.33 -8.92
CA LEU A 6 7.94 -7.02 -9.92
C LEU A 6 7.43 -5.59 -9.78
N ILE A 7 7.21 -5.13 -8.55
CA ILE A 7 6.74 -3.77 -8.29
C ILE A 7 7.79 -2.73 -8.66
N SER A 8 9.07 -2.96 -8.36
CA SER A 8 10.13 -2.05 -8.76
C SER A 8 10.17 -1.87 -10.28
N ILE A 9 10.05 -2.96 -11.03
CA ILE A 9 9.99 -2.94 -12.49
C ILE A 9 8.73 -2.22 -12.99
N LEU A 10 7.56 -2.52 -12.41
CA LEU A 10 6.29 -1.87 -12.77
C LEU A 10 6.32 -0.37 -12.52
N ILE A 11 6.92 0.08 -11.41
CA ILE A 11 7.09 1.51 -11.10
C ILE A 11 7.98 2.15 -12.15
N GLN A 12 9.10 1.54 -12.51
CA GLN A 12 9.98 2.04 -13.56
C GLN A 12 9.23 2.21 -14.88
N GLN A 13 8.51 1.20 -15.32
CA GLN A 13 7.75 1.24 -16.57
C GLN A 13 6.70 2.36 -16.57
N ASN A 14 6.02 2.59 -15.45
CA ASN A 14 4.98 3.62 -15.35
C ASN A 14 5.53 5.04 -15.12
N CYS A 15 6.71 5.20 -14.52
CA CYS A 15 7.33 6.51 -14.32
C CYS A 15 8.15 7.01 -15.54
N TYR A 16 8.65 6.09 -16.40
CA TYR A 16 9.51 6.42 -17.53
C TYR A 16 8.85 6.38 -18.90
N PHE A 17 7.75 5.66 -19.07
CA PHE A 17 7.15 5.46 -20.38
C PHE A 17 5.93 6.34 -20.62
N SER A 18 6.20 7.44 -21.30
CA SER A 18 5.35 8.21 -22.19
C SER A 18 4.91 9.60 -21.74
N PRO A 19 5.39 10.65 -22.39
CA PRO A 19 4.78 11.99 -22.35
C PRO A 19 3.39 12.01 -23.02
N LEU A 20 2.93 10.91 -23.62
CA LEU A 20 1.71 10.85 -24.44
C LEU A 20 0.59 9.98 -23.85
N ARG A 21 0.76 9.33 -22.69
CA ARG A 21 -0.33 8.60 -22.02
C ARG A 21 -0.86 9.39 -20.83
N THR A 22 -2.06 9.90 -20.98
CA THR A 22 -2.90 10.43 -19.90
C THR A 22 -3.01 9.37 -18.78
N GLY A 23 -2.28 9.56 -17.67
CA GLY A 23 -2.33 8.65 -16.53
C GLY A 23 -0.98 8.22 -15.95
N THR A 24 0.13 8.84 -16.31
CA THR A 24 1.44 8.60 -15.69
C THR A 24 1.41 8.92 -14.21
N VAL A 25 2.04 8.05 -13.42
CA VAL A 25 2.24 8.24 -12.00
C VAL A 25 3.57 8.95 -11.79
N ASP A 26 3.53 10.21 -11.38
CA ASP A 26 4.74 11.01 -11.17
C ASP A 26 5.43 10.66 -9.84
N LYS A 27 4.64 10.41 -8.80
CA LYS A 27 5.15 10.08 -7.47
C LYS A 27 4.50 8.83 -6.89
N VAL A 28 5.32 8.00 -6.26
CA VAL A 28 4.93 6.75 -5.60
C VAL A 28 5.32 6.81 -4.13
N LEU A 29 4.38 6.48 -3.27
CA LEU A 29 4.62 6.32 -1.84
C LEU A 29 4.57 4.83 -1.48
N ILE A 30 5.66 4.30 -0.91
CA ILE A 30 5.73 2.94 -0.39
C ILE A 30 5.71 2.99 1.13
N VAL A 31 4.70 2.37 1.72
CA VAL A 31 4.52 2.27 3.17
C VAL A 31 4.75 0.82 3.59
N CYS A 32 5.71 0.59 4.46
CA CYS A 32 6.08 -0.75 4.89
C CYS A 32 6.48 -0.78 6.38
N PRO A 33 6.66 -1.96 7.00
CA PRO A 33 7.33 -2.06 8.29
C PRO A 33 8.71 -1.39 8.26
N LEU A 34 9.08 -0.70 9.34
CA LEU A 34 10.35 0.04 9.42
C LEU A 34 11.57 -0.84 9.05
N THR A 35 11.57 -2.09 9.49
CA THR A 35 12.62 -3.09 9.20
C THR A 35 12.77 -3.41 7.70
N LEU A 36 11.77 -3.10 6.89
CA LEU A 36 11.76 -3.38 5.45
C LEU A 36 12.14 -2.18 4.59
N VAL A 37 12.24 -0.98 5.16
CA VAL A 37 12.56 0.25 4.41
C VAL A 37 13.88 0.13 3.65
N VAL A 38 14.94 -0.32 4.33
CA VAL A 38 16.26 -0.52 3.72
C VAL A 38 16.23 -1.61 2.65
N ASN A 39 15.46 -2.68 2.89
CA ASN A 39 15.33 -3.76 1.91
C ASN A 39 14.66 -3.29 0.62
N TRP A 40 13.60 -2.48 0.72
CA TRP A 40 12.96 -1.87 -0.43
C TRP A 40 13.93 -0.99 -1.24
N LYS A 41 14.71 -0.12 -0.58
CA LYS A 41 15.74 0.71 -1.22
C LYS A 41 16.78 -0.13 -1.95
N ARG A 42 17.20 -1.26 -1.33
CA ARG A 42 18.16 -2.20 -1.93
C ARG A 42 17.58 -2.89 -3.16
N GLU A 43 16.33 -3.32 -3.13
CA GLU A 43 15.65 -3.93 -4.28
C GLU A 43 15.56 -2.93 -5.45
N PHE A 44 15.19 -1.67 -5.22
CA PHE A 44 15.22 -0.65 -6.27
C PHE A 44 16.60 -0.53 -6.93
N ARG A 45 17.66 -0.41 -6.12
CA ARG A 45 19.03 -0.32 -6.65
C ARG A 45 19.46 -1.55 -7.45
N LYS A 46 19.07 -2.72 -6.99
CA LYS A 46 19.40 -4.00 -7.62
C LYS A 46 18.78 -4.15 -9.00
N TRP A 47 17.52 -3.79 -9.13
CA TRP A 47 16.74 -4.07 -10.34
C TRP A 47 16.72 -2.94 -11.34
N LEU A 48 16.85 -1.70 -10.90
CA LEU A 48 16.74 -0.52 -11.76
C LEU A 48 18.08 0.19 -12.00
N GLY A 49 19.15 -0.22 -11.31
CA GLY A 49 20.42 0.49 -11.35
C GLY A 49 20.42 1.79 -10.55
N ARG A 50 21.59 2.45 -10.47
CA ARG A 50 21.76 3.61 -9.59
C ARG A 50 21.12 4.90 -10.07
N ASN A 51 20.91 5.06 -11.37
CA ASN A 51 20.55 6.35 -11.99
C ASN A 51 19.19 6.36 -12.72
N SER A 52 18.39 5.31 -12.55
CA SER A 52 17.17 5.16 -13.34
C SER A 52 15.96 5.90 -12.75
N ILE A 53 15.89 6.03 -11.42
CA ILE A 53 14.75 6.63 -10.70
C ILE A 53 15.20 7.16 -9.35
N GLY A 54 14.72 8.33 -8.96
CA GLY A 54 15.02 8.95 -7.68
C GLY A 54 14.25 8.29 -6.53
N VAL A 55 14.96 7.57 -5.65
CA VAL A 55 14.39 6.84 -4.52
C VAL A 55 14.91 7.39 -3.21
N LEU A 56 14.02 7.86 -2.36
CA LEU A 56 14.29 8.23 -0.96
C LEU A 56 13.76 7.15 -0.01
N ALA A 57 14.52 6.86 1.04
CA ALA A 57 14.11 5.92 2.08
C ALA A 57 14.33 6.58 3.44
N VAL A 58 13.28 6.61 4.25
CA VAL A 58 13.28 7.22 5.57
C VAL A 58 13.72 6.19 6.61
N GLU A 59 14.97 6.32 7.06
CA GLU A 59 15.57 5.41 8.05
C GLU A 59 15.52 5.97 9.47
N GLY A 60 15.35 7.30 9.63
CA GLY A 60 15.35 8.01 10.91
C GLY A 60 14.18 8.98 11.07
N ASP A 61 14.48 10.24 11.42
CA ASP A 61 13.46 11.30 11.57
C ASP A 61 12.72 11.60 10.26
N GLY A 62 13.39 11.53 9.15
CA GLY A 62 12.80 11.58 7.81
C GLY A 62 12.25 12.95 7.39
N ARG A 63 12.53 14.01 8.13
CA ARG A 63 12.05 15.36 7.78
C ARG A 63 12.64 15.83 6.46
N ILE A 64 13.93 15.61 6.28
CA ILE A 64 14.68 16.03 5.08
C ILE A 64 14.19 15.24 3.86
N GLU A 65 14.09 13.91 3.98
CA GLU A 65 13.65 13.05 2.88
C GLU A 65 12.20 13.36 2.46
N VAL A 66 11.32 13.61 3.42
CA VAL A 66 9.93 14.01 3.13
C VAL A 66 9.88 15.36 2.42
N GLU A 67 10.62 16.36 2.88
CA GLU A 67 10.68 17.68 2.22
C GLU A 67 11.28 17.59 0.81
N GLN A 68 12.34 16.84 0.62
CA GLN A 68 12.93 16.61 -0.70
C GLN A 68 11.94 15.91 -1.64
N PHE A 69 11.21 14.91 -1.15
CA PHE A 69 10.20 14.23 -1.94
C PHE A 69 9.03 15.14 -2.30
N VAL A 70 8.54 15.95 -1.36
CA VAL A 70 7.38 16.82 -1.58
C VAL A 70 7.71 17.91 -2.61
N ASN A 71 8.89 18.54 -2.53
CA ASN A 71 9.24 19.73 -3.27
C ASN A 71 10.05 19.48 -4.57
N SER A 72 10.61 18.28 -4.75
CA SER A 72 11.48 18.00 -5.88
C SER A 72 10.85 16.99 -6.86
N ARG A 73 11.03 17.23 -8.16
CA ARG A 73 10.69 16.27 -9.22
C ARG A 73 11.77 15.20 -9.41
N GLN A 74 12.93 15.38 -8.80
CA GLN A 74 14.05 14.43 -8.90
C GLN A 74 13.76 13.10 -8.22
N TYR A 75 12.90 13.12 -7.18
CA TYR A 75 12.57 11.94 -6.40
C TYR A 75 11.14 11.48 -6.71
N GLN A 76 11.03 10.34 -7.39
CA GLN A 76 9.77 9.74 -7.79
C GLN A 76 9.23 8.76 -6.75
N VAL A 77 10.10 8.17 -5.92
CA VAL A 77 9.70 7.16 -4.92
C VAL A 77 10.13 7.58 -3.52
N LEU A 78 9.20 7.55 -2.59
CA LEU A 78 9.48 7.66 -1.16
C LEU A 78 9.09 6.36 -0.45
N ILE A 79 10.01 5.82 0.35
CA ILE A 79 9.80 4.62 1.15
C ILE A 79 9.86 5.00 2.61
N LEU A 80 8.80 4.68 3.39
CA LEU A 80 8.74 5.01 4.81
C LEU A 80 7.93 4.01 5.63
N GLY A 81 8.10 4.07 6.95
CA GLY A 81 7.35 3.26 7.89
C GLY A 81 5.93 3.80 8.15
N TYR A 82 5.00 2.92 8.57
CA TYR A 82 3.62 3.29 8.91
C TYR A 82 3.52 4.40 9.98
N GLU A 83 4.44 4.42 10.94
CA GLU A 83 4.47 5.44 11.97
C GLU A 83 4.89 6.80 11.40
N ARG A 84 5.87 6.79 10.51
CA ARG A 84 6.33 7.99 9.83
C ARG A 84 5.26 8.54 8.88
N LEU A 85 4.48 7.70 8.23
CA LEU A 85 3.32 8.13 7.47
C LEU A 85 2.39 9.01 8.33
N ARG A 86 2.04 8.54 9.53
CA ARG A 86 1.12 9.27 10.44
C ARG A 86 1.63 10.66 10.82
N SER A 87 2.93 10.79 11.05
CA SER A 87 3.54 12.08 11.42
C SER A 87 3.77 13.02 10.24
N SER A 88 3.79 12.51 9.01
CA SER A 88 4.18 13.28 7.82
C SER A 88 3.05 13.46 6.81
N VAL A 89 1.88 12.88 7.01
CA VAL A 89 0.80 12.83 6.01
C VAL A 89 0.36 14.21 5.54
N GLN A 90 0.29 15.19 6.42
CA GLN A 90 -0.08 16.59 6.09
C GLN A 90 0.93 17.24 5.14
N ARG A 91 2.21 16.89 5.25
CA ARG A 91 3.24 17.35 4.31
C ARG A 91 3.15 16.60 3.00
N LEU A 92 3.00 15.28 3.06
CA LEU A 92 2.89 14.40 1.88
C LEU A 92 1.70 14.75 1.01
N SER A 93 0.58 15.19 1.59
CA SER A 93 -0.60 15.62 0.82
C SER A 93 -0.37 16.87 -0.03
N ARG A 94 0.71 17.63 0.24
CA ARG A 94 1.09 18.84 -0.50
C ARG A 94 2.15 18.57 -1.58
N ALA A 95 2.48 17.29 -1.85
CA ALA A 95 3.51 16.95 -2.82
C ALA A 95 3.19 17.46 -4.23
N ILE A 96 4.22 18.01 -4.90
CA ILE A 96 4.12 18.52 -6.28
C ILE A 96 5.21 17.83 -7.13
N PRO A 97 4.81 17.03 -8.14
CA PRO A 97 3.46 16.57 -8.45
C PRO A 97 2.82 15.75 -7.31
N ALA A 98 1.50 15.57 -7.36
CA ALA A 98 0.78 14.81 -6.35
C ALA A 98 1.18 13.31 -6.35
N ILE A 99 1.02 12.65 -5.20
CA ILE A 99 1.28 11.21 -5.08
C ILE A 99 0.21 10.45 -5.86
N GLY A 100 0.61 9.84 -6.98
CA GLY A 100 -0.30 9.13 -7.89
C GLY A 100 -0.53 7.67 -7.55
N LEU A 101 0.35 7.05 -6.74
CA LEU A 101 0.27 5.64 -6.35
C LEU A 101 0.76 5.45 -4.92
N VAL A 102 0.01 4.67 -4.15
CA VAL A 102 0.40 4.21 -2.82
C VAL A 102 0.53 2.69 -2.81
N ILE A 103 1.63 2.18 -2.26
CA ILE A 103 1.88 0.75 -2.09
C ILE A 103 2.07 0.47 -0.61
N CYS A 104 1.24 -0.41 -0.04
CA CYS A 104 1.34 -0.85 1.35
C CYS A 104 1.89 -2.26 1.42
N ASP A 105 3.08 -2.44 1.98
CA ASP A 105 3.65 -3.77 2.24
C ASP A 105 3.24 -4.25 3.65
N GLU A 106 3.01 -5.55 3.79
CA GLU A 106 2.44 -6.18 4.99
C GLU A 106 1.09 -5.55 5.38
N GLY A 107 0.19 -5.48 4.40
CA GLY A 107 -1.09 -4.78 4.49
C GLY A 107 -2.07 -5.31 5.54
N HIS A 108 -1.82 -6.51 6.12
CA HIS A 108 -2.53 -7.00 7.28
C HIS A 108 -2.45 -6.04 8.49
N ARG A 109 -1.53 -5.08 8.50
CA ARG A 109 -1.48 -3.99 9.50
C ARG A 109 -2.63 -2.98 9.37
N LEU A 110 -3.34 -2.98 8.24
CA LEU A 110 -4.50 -2.11 7.99
C LEU A 110 -5.82 -2.81 8.38
N LYS A 111 -5.83 -3.53 9.51
CA LYS A 111 -6.92 -4.40 9.96
C LYS A 111 -8.25 -3.71 10.26
N SER A 112 -8.30 -2.39 10.37
CA SER A 112 -9.51 -1.64 10.67
C SER A 112 -9.54 -0.31 9.93
N ARG A 113 -10.73 0.04 9.42
CA ARG A 113 -11.00 1.32 8.73
C ARG A 113 -10.80 2.54 9.65
N ASP A 114 -11.00 2.39 10.93
CA ASP A 114 -10.98 3.49 11.91
C ASP A 114 -9.62 3.77 12.55
N THR A 115 -8.56 3.10 12.09
CA THR A 115 -7.23 3.35 12.64
C THR A 115 -6.68 4.70 12.18
N LYS A 116 -5.86 5.33 13.02
CA LYS A 116 -5.14 6.57 12.65
C LYS A 116 -4.35 6.40 11.33
N THR A 117 -3.87 5.20 11.05
CA THR A 117 -3.12 4.89 9.83
C THR A 117 -4.01 4.90 8.59
N THR A 118 -5.20 4.30 8.66
CA THR A 118 -6.12 4.25 7.52
C THR A 118 -6.61 5.65 7.14
N ARG A 119 -6.91 6.49 8.11
CA ARG A 119 -7.29 7.90 7.89
C ARG A 119 -6.21 8.72 7.19
N CYS A 120 -4.92 8.38 7.35
CA CYS A 120 -3.85 9.04 6.61
C CYS A 120 -4.00 8.89 5.08
N PHE A 121 -4.49 7.76 4.62
CA PHE A 121 -4.67 7.53 3.18
C PHE A 121 -5.84 8.33 2.59
N ASP A 122 -6.82 8.71 3.41
CA ASP A 122 -7.90 9.59 2.97
C ASP A 122 -7.40 11.03 2.81
N ILE A 123 -6.45 11.47 3.66
CA ILE A 123 -5.79 12.78 3.55
C ILE A 123 -4.95 12.87 2.27
N LEU A 124 -4.27 11.78 1.87
CA LEU A 124 -3.46 11.74 0.65
C LEU A 124 -4.28 11.84 -0.64
N GLN A 125 -5.58 11.56 -0.60
CA GLN A 125 -6.50 11.59 -1.74
C GLN A 125 -6.06 10.70 -2.93
N THR A 126 -5.10 9.81 -2.73
CA THR A 126 -4.58 8.93 -3.76
C THR A 126 -5.54 7.76 -3.96
N ARG A 127 -6.11 7.63 -5.17
CA ARG A 127 -7.07 6.57 -5.51
C ARG A 127 -6.40 5.26 -5.92
N ARG A 128 -5.19 5.31 -6.50
CA ARG A 128 -4.47 4.11 -6.91
C ARG A 128 -3.71 3.54 -5.72
N ARG A 129 -4.16 2.38 -5.25
CA ARG A 129 -3.59 1.72 -4.08
C ARG A 129 -3.26 0.27 -4.40
N ILE A 130 -2.08 -0.18 -3.98
CA ILE A 130 -1.64 -1.58 -4.04
C ILE A 130 -1.38 -2.04 -2.62
N LEU A 131 -1.86 -3.22 -2.29
CA LEU A 131 -1.66 -3.84 -1.01
C LEU A 131 -0.92 -5.17 -1.19
N LEU A 132 0.20 -5.31 -0.51
CA LEU A 132 0.99 -6.54 -0.48
C LEU A 132 0.85 -7.18 0.89
N THR A 133 0.58 -8.48 0.92
CA THR A 133 0.54 -9.23 2.15
C THR A 133 1.06 -10.64 1.93
N GLY A 134 1.73 -11.20 2.93
CA GLY A 134 2.16 -12.59 2.95
C GLY A 134 1.02 -13.54 3.35
N THR A 135 0.02 -13.02 4.08
CA THR A 135 -1.06 -13.80 4.67
C THR A 135 -2.41 -13.13 4.37
N PRO A 136 -2.94 -13.33 3.13
CA PRO A 136 -4.12 -12.60 2.69
C PRO A 136 -5.39 -12.96 3.46
N ILE A 137 -5.49 -14.18 3.98
CA ILE A 137 -6.66 -14.64 4.74
C ILE A 137 -6.19 -15.60 5.83
N GLN A 138 -6.09 -15.11 7.07
CA GLN A 138 -5.95 -15.97 8.26
C GLN A 138 -7.29 -16.01 8.99
N ASN A 139 -8.22 -16.81 8.49
CA ASN A 139 -9.52 -17.12 9.14
C ASN A 139 -10.46 -15.94 9.45
N ASP A 140 -10.14 -14.72 9.07
CA ASP A 140 -10.96 -13.54 9.31
C ASP A 140 -11.37 -12.86 7.98
N LEU A 141 -12.61 -13.11 7.57
CA LEU A 141 -13.21 -12.50 6.37
C LEU A 141 -13.41 -11.00 6.52
N ARG A 142 -13.50 -10.49 7.75
CA ARG A 142 -13.55 -9.05 8.01
C ARG A 142 -12.24 -8.37 7.69
N GLU A 143 -11.09 -8.99 8.02
CA GLU A 143 -9.77 -8.47 7.60
C GLU A 143 -9.68 -8.42 6.07
N PHE A 144 -10.13 -9.47 5.39
CA PHE A 144 -10.19 -9.51 3.94
C PHE A 144 -11.05 -8.37 3.36
N TYR A 145 -12.27 -8.20 3.89
CA TYR A 145 -13.14 -7.08 3.49
C TYR A 145 -12.41 -5.73 3.64
N THR A 146 -11.76 -5.49 4.77
CA THR A 146 -11.04 -4.24 5.04
C THR A 146 -9.88 -4.01 4.06
N MET A 147 -9.14 -5.07 3.69
CA MET A 147 -8.06 -4.98 2.71
C MET A 147 -8.58 -4.65 1.31
N VAL A 148 -9.67 -5.28 0.88
CA VAL A 148 -10.29 -5.01 -0.43
C VAL A 148 -10.87 -3.60 -0.46
N ASP A 149 -11.59 -3.19 0.58
CA ASP A 149 -12.17 -1.86 0.68
C ASP A 149 -11.09 -0.75 0.76
N PHE A 150 -9.91 -1.06 1.32
CA PHE A 150 -8.76 -0.15 1.26
C PHE A 150 -8.27 0.07 -0.17
N VAL A 151 -8.18 -1.00 -0.99
CA VAL A 151 -7.69 -0.91 -2.38
C VAL A 151 -8.75 -0.34 -3.31
N TYR A 152 -9.98 -0.79 -3.18
CA TYR A 152 -11.12 -0.37 -3.98
C TYR A 152 -12.34 -0.10 -3.08
N PRO A 153 -12.46 1.13 -2.55
CA PRO A 153 -13.56 1.49 -1.65
C PRO A 153 -14.93 1.27 -2.30
N GLY A 154 -15.81 0.59 -1.57
CA GLY A 154 -17.19 0.34 -2.00
C GLY A 154 -17.39 -0.86 -2.92
N LEU A 155 -16.35 -1.64 -3.27
CA LEU A 155 -16.51 -2.82 -4.13
C LEU A 155 -17.51 -3.83 -3.55
N PHE A 156 -17.48 -4.05 -2.26
CA PHE A 156 -18.37 -4.99 -1.55
C PHE A 156 -19.50 -4.30 -0.78
N ASP A 157 -19.75 -3.01 -1.07
CA ASP A 157 -20.72 -2.21 -0.33
C ASP A 157 -20.36 -2.10 1.19
N GLN A 158 -21.35 -1.94 2.05
CA GLN A 158 -21.12 -1.90 3.51
C GLN A 158 -20.77 -3.29 4.07
N TYR A 159 -19.98 -3.32 5.14
CA TYR A 159 -19.61 -4.59 5.78
C TYR A 159 -20.79 -5.45 6.20
N SER A 160 -21.92 -4.85 6.60
CA SER A 160 -23.16 -5.58 6.93
C SER A 160 -23.71 -6.37 5.75
N VAL A 161 -23.61 -5.83 4.54
CA VAL A 161 -24.00 -6.52 3.30
C VAL A 161 -23.01 -7.64 2.98
N PHE A 162 -21.71 -7.36 3.02
CA PHE A 162 -20.67 -8.34 2.82
C PHE A 162 -20.79 -9.52 3.80
N LYS A 163 -21.03 -9.23 5.08
CA LYS A 163 -21.21 -10.25 6.10
C LYS A 163 -22.38 -11.16 5.77
N ARG A 164 -23.54 -10.61 5.46
CA ARG A 164 -24.76 -11.39 5.14
C ARG A 164 -24.58 -12.24 3.88
N VAL A 165 -23.95 -11.70 2.85
CA VAL A 165 -23.86 -12.32 1.51
C VAL A 165 -22.73 -13.34 1.42
N PHE A 166 -21.59 -13.07 2.08
CA PHE A 166 -20.38 -13.87 1.94
C PHE A 166 -19.93 -14.52 3.25
N GLU A 167 -19.79 -13.76 4.33
CA GLU A 167 -19.19 -14.27 5.57
C GLU A 167 -20.08 -15.31 6.26
N ASP A 168 -21.36 -14.99 6.49
CA ASP A 168 -22.29 -15.89 7.19
C ASP A 168 -22.48 -17.22 6.44
N PRO A 169 -22.67 -17.27 5.10
CA PRO A 169 -22.76 -18.54 4.36
C PRO A 169 -21.47 -19.37 4.43
N ILE A 170 -20.29 -18.73 4.30
CA ILE A 170 -19.00 -19.42 4.40
C ILE A 170 -18.80 -20.02 5.79
N MET A 171 -19.11 -19.27 6.84
CA MET A 171 -18.98 -19.74 8.21
C MET A 171 -19.94 -20.89 8.54
N ARG A 172 -21.18 -20.85 8.04
CA ARG A 172 -22.14 -21.96 8.17
C ARG A 172 -21.66 -23.22 7.46
N SER A 173 -21.16 -23.11 6.24
CA SER A 173 -20.62 -24.23 5.48
C SER A 173 -19.42 -24.89 6.19
N ARG A 174 -18.52 -24.09 6.76
CA ARG A 174 -17.40 -24.62 7.55
C ARG A 174 -17.84 -25.37 8.80
N ALA A 175 -18.85 -24.86 9.52
CA ALA A 175 -19.39 -25.52 10.70
C ALA A 175 -20.05 -26.88 10.37
N GLN A 176 -20.76 -27.00 9.25
CA GLN A 176 -21.34 -28.25 8.78
C GLN A 176 -20.28 -29.29 8.40
N HIS A 177 -19.20 -28.88 7.71
CA HIS A 177 -18.11 -29.81 7.38
C HIS A 177 -17.35 -30.31 8.61
N LEU A 178 -17.18 -29.51 9.65
CA LEU A 178 -16.55 -29.94 10.90
C LEU A 178 -17.39 -30.94 11.67
N SER A 179 -18.71 -30.87 11.59
CA SER A 179 -19.60 -31.86 12.25
C SER A 179 -19.62 -33.23 11.57
N LEU A 180 -19.24 -33.30 10.29
CA LEU A 180 -19.16 -34.57 9.55
C LEU A 180 -17.83 -35.33 9.75
N ILE A 181 -16.82 -34.71 10.34
CA ILE A 181 -15.51 -35.35 10.62
C ILE A 181 -15.47 -36.02 11.98
N HIS A 182 -16.49 -35.82 12.81
CA HIS A 182 -16.61 -36.42 14.17
C HIS A 182 -17.59 -37.58 14.27
N ILE A 183 -17.91 -38.25 13.15
CA ILE A 183 -18.69 -39.51 13.17
C ILE A 183 -17.77 -40.68 12.83
#